data_79afda6e058f54dbec91a400449985bf
#
_entry.id   79afda6e058f54dbec91a400449985bf
#
_cell.length_a   1.000
_cell.length_b   1.000
_cell.length_c   1.000
_cell.angle_alpha   90.00
_cell.angle_beta   90.00
_cell.angle_gamma   90.00
#
_symmetry.space_group_name_H-M   'P 1'
#
loop_
_entity.id
_entity.type
_entity.pdbx_description
1 polymer ?
#
loop_
_entity_poly.entity_id
_entity_poly.type
_entity_poly.pdbx_seq_one_letter_code
_entity_poly.pdbx_strand_id
1 'polypeptide(L)'
;MTATVLVEQPELNLSPKHVLREVFGYQTFRVGQQEVIEAAIAGQDSLVIMPTGGGKSLCYQIPALVFPGLTVVISPLISLMKDQVDQLKANGVAAECVNSSLSRETLIAIYNRINRGQIKLLYVSPERVLMADFIERLQQLPLAMIAVDEAHCISQWGHDFRREYAALGQLKQIFPHVPFMALTATADDATRVDILHRLQLANPHIYLGSFDRPNIRYTLVEKHKPVSQVIRYLEAQRGQCGIIYCGSRKKVEMLTEKLCNNGIRAASYHAGMEVDERAYVQEAFQRDDVQIVVATVAFGMGINKSNVRFVVHFDIPRNIESYYQETGRAGRDGLPAEAIMLYDPADIVWLRRMLDEKEEGPQKQVESHKLTAMSHFAEAQTCRRQVLLNYFGEYRDTPCGNCDVCLDPPKHFDATEQVRKALSCVYRVQQSFGIGYVVEVLRGMQNIRIRENGHDKLSTYGLGRDHSHDYWVSIFRQLIHKGLLQQNITRNSTLQLTEEARPILRGDKAVELAVPRLDTAARAVKSDKLSNKNYDKKLFAKLRKLRKSLADEEGLPPYVVFSDATLIDMADILPTSYGEMLAVNGVGQRKLEKYADPFLDVIQEHLTGHG
;
A
#
# COMPACT_ATOMS: atom_id res chain seq x y z
N MET A 1 -16.90 39.20 45.56
CA MET A 1 -16.68 39.57 44.17
C MET A 1 -15.27 39.18 43.80
N THR A 2 -15.11 37.98 43.32
CA THR A 2 -13.82 37.46 42.83
C THR A 2 -13.94 37.32 41.28
N ALA A 3 -13.27 38.21 40.59
CA ALA A 3 -13.21 38.23 39.13
C ALA A 3 -12.44 37.01 38.64
N THR A 4 -13.16 36.11 37.95
CA THR A 4 -12.58 35.02 37.19
C THR A 4 -11.96 35.62 35.93
N VAL A 5 -10.63 35.66 35.87
CA VAL A 5 -9.89 36.01 34.66
C VAL A 5 -10.07 34.86 33.70
N LEU A 6 -10.94 35.04 32.70
CA LEU A 6 -10.94 34.23 31.49
C LEU A 6 -9.68 34.52 30.72
N VAL A 7 -8.72 33.60 30.75
CA VAL A 7 -7.61 33.61 29.82
C VAL A 7 -8.19 33.24 28.44
N GLU A 8 -8.47 34.26 27.63
CA GLU A 8 -8.73 34.10 26.20
C GLU A 8 -7.48 33.47 25.58
N GLN A 9 -7.58 32.18 25.26
CA GLN A 9 -6.63 31.57 24.33
C GLN A 9 -6.90 32.21 22.96
N PRO A 10 -5.89 32.77 22.28
CA PRO A 10 -6.08 33.27 20.93
C PRO A 10 -6.52 32.09 20.05
N GLU A 11 -7.69 32.21 19.41
CA GLU A 11 -8.09 31.36 18.28
C GLU A 11 -7.04 31.55 17.17
N LEU A 12 -5.96 30.79 17.22
CA LEU A 12 -5.03 30.65 16.12
C LEU A 12 -5.81 29.92 15.01
N ASN A 13 -6.37 30.70 14.10
CA ASN A 13 -6.95 30.22 12.85
C ASN A 13 -5.79 29.70 11.96
N LEU A 14 -5.22 28.55 12.34
CA LEU A 14 -4.05 27.96 11.71
C LEU A 14 -4.43 27.48 10.31
N SER A 15 -3.85 28.09 9.27
CA SER A 15 -4.08 27.58 7.91
C SER A 15 -3.49 26.17 7.77
N PRO A 16 -4.08 25.27 6.95
CA PRO A 16 -3.53 23.93 6.73
C PRO A 16 -2.06 23.91 6.29
N LYS A 17 -1.63 24.90 5.49
CA LYS A 17 -0.23 25.06 5.06
C LYS A 17 0.70 25.42 6.21
N HIS A 18 0.21 26.22 7.16
CA HIS A 18 0.99 26.56 8.35
C HIS A 18 1.21 25.32 9.21
N VAL A 19 0.15 24.54 9.49
CA VAL A 19 0.27 23.26 10.20
C VAL A 19 1.21 22.29 9.51
N LEU A 20 1.13 22.19 8.17
CA LEU A 20 2.01 21.32 7.39
C LEU A 20 3.49 21.67 7.59
N ARG A 21 3.84 22.97 7.62
CA ARG A 21 5.22 23.45 7.79
C ARG A 21 5.70 23.32 9.22
N GLU A 22 4.97 23.93 10.15
CA GLU A 22 5.44 24.08 11.54
C GLU A 22 5.40 22.75 12.30
N VAL A 23 4.37 21.92 12.10
CA VAL A 23 4.21 20.68 12.83
C VAL A 23 4.90 19.52 12.13
N PHE A 24 4.69 19.39 10.81
CA PHE A 24 5.16 18.21 10.06
C PHE A 24 6.45 18.45 9.27
N GLY A 25 6.90 19.71 9.11
CA GLY A 25 8.14 20.07 8.42
C GLY A 25 8.11 19.90 6.91
N TYR A 26 6.93 19.86 6.28
CA TYR A 26 6.79 19.74 4.83
C TYR A 26 6.44 21.08 4.20
N GLN A 27 7.14 21.47 3.13
CA GLN A 27 6.94 22.77 2.47
C GLN A 27 5.68 22.79 1.59
N THR A 28 5.31 21.66 1.01
CA THR A 28 4.17 21.55 0.09
C THR A 28 3.36 20.28 0.33
N PHE A 29 2.06 20.36 0.06
CA PHE A 29 1.21 19.18 0.01
C PHE A 29 1.60 18.29 -1.16
N ARG A 30 1.45 16.98 -0.99
CA ARG A 30 1.44 16.04 -2.10
C ARG A 30 0.15 16.19 -2.91
N VAL A 31 0.17 15.69 -4.16
CA VAL A 31 -1.00 15.72 -5.04
C VAL A 31 -2.23 15.17 -4.32
N GLY A 32 -3.32 15.93 -4.33
CA GLY A 32 -4.61 15.59 -3.75
C GLY A 32 -4.75 15.78 -2.24
N GLN A 33 -3.66 15.91 -1.47
CA GLN A 33 -3.77 16.12 -0.02
C GLN A 33 -4.49 17.42 0.32
N GLN A 34 -4.16 18.51 -0.38
CA GLN A 34 -4.76 19.82 -0.12
C GLN A 34 -6.28 19.78 -0.37
N GLU A 35 -6.71 19.22 -1.48
CA GLU A 35 -8.12 19.07 -1.86
C GLU A 35 -8.91 18.28 -0.80
N VAL A 36 -8.38 17.13 -0.36
CA VAL A 36 -9.00 16.30 0.69
C VAL A 36 -9.09 17.04 2.02
N ILE A 37 -8.02 17.74 2.41
CA ILE A 37 -7.98 18.51 3.66
C ILE A 37 -8.99 19.65 3.62
N GLU A 38 -9.09 20.38 2.51
CA GLU A 38 -10.06 21.47 2.34
C GLU A 38 -11.51 20.96 2.37
N ALA A 39 -11.79 19.80 1.73
CA ALA A 39 -13.12 19.17 1.81
C ALA A 39 -13.48 18.77 3.25
N ALA A 40 -12.53 18.20 4.00
CA ALA A 40 -12.74 17.88 5.40
C ALA A 40 -13.02 19.14 6.24
N ILE A 41 -12.26 20.21 6.04
CA ILE A 41 -12.44 21.49 6.74
C ILE A 41 -13.80 22.13 6.39
N ALA A 42 -14.29 21.92 5.17
CA ALA A 42 -15.64 22.33 4.78
C ALA A 42 -16.76 21.47 5.39
N GLY A 43 -16.41 20.46 6.21
CA GLY A 43 -17.40 19.58 6.87
C GLY A 43 -17.99 18.51 5.96
N GLN A 44 -17.34 18.20 4.82
CA GLN A 44 -17.81 17.18 3.88
C GLN A 44 -17.34 15.79 4.29
N ASP A 45 -18.24 14.81 4.18
CA ASP A 45 -17.86 13.40 4.20
C ASP A 45 -16.92 13.10 3.05
N SER A 46 -15.93 12.22 3.26
CA SER A 46 -14.91 11.94 2.23
C SER A 46 -14.57 10.47 2.15
N LEU A 47 -14.37 9.98 0.93
CA LEU A 47 -13.70 8.69 0.63
C LEU A 47 -12.37 8.98 -0.03
N VAL A 48 -11.27 8.60 0.63
CA VAL A 48 -9.91 8.90 0.19
C VAL A 48 -9.16 7.62 -0.12
N ILE A 49 -8.84 7.41 -1.38
CA ILE A 49 -8.03 6.29 -1.83
C ILE A 49 -6.68 6.83 -2.29
N MET A 50 -5.65 6.53 -1.52
CA MET A 50 -4.27 6.94 -1.78
C MET A 50 -3.32 5.77 -1.53
N PRO A 51 -2.25 5.63 -2.32
CA PRO A 51 -1.28 4.54 -2.16
C PRO A 51 -0.65 4.53 -0.77
N THR A 52 -0.13 3.38 -0.36
CA THR A 52 0.73 3.30 0.83
C THR A 52 1.94 4.21 0.65
N GLY A 53 2.24 5.03 1.67
CA GLY A 53 3.26 6.08 1.56
C GLY A 53 2.80 7.37 0.86
N GLY A 54 1.55 7.46 0.39
CA GLY A 54 0.95 8.67 -0.20
C GLY A 54 0.67 9.80 0.80
N GLY A 55 0.80 9.54 2.10
CA GLY A 55 0.57 10.54 3.16
C GLY A 55 -0.89 10.64 3.59
N LYS A 56 -1.67 9.54 3.52
CA LYS A 56 -3.08 9.47 3.97
C LYS A 56 -3.30 10.04 5.37
N SER A 57 -2.42 9.74 6.31
CA SER A 57 -2.58 10.17 7.70
C SER A 57 -2.64 11.69 7.84
N LEU A 58 -1.89 12.45 7.03
CA LEU A 58 -1.92 13.92 7.04
C LEU A 58 -3.30 14.47 6.65
N CYS A 59 -4.06 13.73 5.84
CA CYS A 59 -5.39 14.17 5.38
C CYS A 59 -6.40 14.31 6.52
N TYR A 60 -6.24 13.56 7.63
CA TYR A 60 -7.07 13.73 8.83
C TYR A 60 -6.30 14.38 9.99
N GLN A 61 -4.97 14.27 10.05
CA GLN A 61 -4.17 14.86 11.11
C GLN A 61 -4.14 16.40 11.02
N ILE A 62 -4.03 16.95 9.82
CA ILE A 62 -4.03 18.41 9.62
C ILE A 62 -5.38 19.03 9.94
N PRO A 63 -6.52 18.54 9.41
CA PRO A 63 -7.84 19.04 9.84
C PRO A 63 -8.06 18.96 11.36
N ALA A 64 -7.61 17.86 12.01
CA ALA A 64 -7.73 17.71 13.46
C ALA A 64 -7.01 18.82 14.25
N LEU A 65 -5.94 19.40 13.70
CA LEU A 65 -5.20 20.52 14.33
C LEU A 65 -5.81 21.88 14.00
N VAL A 66 -6.51 22.00 12.90
CA VAL A 66 -7.22 23.21 12.48
C VAL A 66 -8.57 23.35 13.20
N PHE A 67 -9.29 22.24 13.36
CA PHE A 67 -10.60 22.25 14.01
C PHE A 67 -10.54 22.47 15.52
N PRO A 68 -11.52 23.17 16.10
CA PRO A 68 -11.83 23.03 17.53
C PRO A 68 -12.44 21.64 17.77
N GLY A 69 -12.13 21.01 18.91
CA GLY A 69 -12.71 19.73 19.30
C GLY A 69 -11.80 18.52 19.06
N LEU A 70 -12.40 17.34 19.21
CA LEU A 70 -11.73 16.04 19.18
C LEU A 70 -11.93 15.36 17.82
N THR A 71 -10.85 14.90 17.20
CA THR A 71 -10.91 13.98 16.05
C THR A 71 -10.72 12.55 16.54
N VAL A 72 -11.68 11.67 16.21
CA VAL A 72 -11.60 10.23 16.50
C VAL A 72 -11.10 9.49 15.26
N VAL A 73 -10.05 8.69 15.41
CA VAL A 73 -9.46 7.88 14.32
C VAL A 73 -9.67 6.41 14.65
N ILE A 74 -10.48 5.74 13.83
CA ILE A 74 -10.76 4.31 13.98
C ILE A 74 -9.73 3.55 13.16
N SER A 75 -8.95 2.66 13.81
CA SER A 75 -7.88 1.91 13.18
C SER A 75 -7.91 0.43 13.62
N PRO A 76 -7.60 -0.53 12.70
CA PRO A 76 -7.80 -1.95 12.96
C PRO A 76 -6.74 -2.61 13.85
N LEU A 77 -5.64 -1.92 14.14
CA LEU A 77 -4.49 -2.53 14.81
C LEU A 77 -3.88 -1.63 15.88
N ILE A 78 -3.70 -2.21 17.07
CA ILE A 78 -3.12 -1.53 18.23
C ILE A 78 -1.70 -1.02 17.93
N SER A 79 -0.87 -1.83 17.24
CA SER A 79 0.50 -1.44 16.88
C SER A 79 0.53 -0.22 15.94
N LEU A 80 -0.38 -0.17 14.96
CA LEU A 80 -0.50 0.97 14.04
C LEU A 80 -0.92 2.24 14.79
N MET A 81 -1.90 2.12 15.69
CA MET A 81 -2.34 3.24 16.52
C MET A 81 -1.20 3.79 17.37
N LYS A 82 -0.43 2.89 18.02
CA LYS A 82 0.73 3.28 18.83
C LYS A 82 1.76 4.04 18.01
N ASP A 83 2.17 3.50 16.86
CA ASP A 83 3.15 4.14 15.97
C ASP A 83 2.70 5.54 15.53
N GLN A 84 1.41 5.71 15.18
CA GLN A 84 0.85 7.01 14.78
C GLN A 84 0.84 8.00 15.96
N VAL A 85 0.46 7.55 17.16
CA VAL A 85 0.43 8.38 18.37
C VAL A 85 1.85 8.80 18.76
N ASP A 86 2.82 7.90 18.71
CA ASP A 86 4.21 8.19 19.07
C ASP A 86 4.82 9.22 18.10
N GLN A 87 4.54 9.10 16.80
CA GLN A 87 4.96 10.10 15.80
C GLN A 87 4.30 11.47 16.03
N LEU A 88 3.02 11.50 16.35
CA LEU A 88 2.31 12.74 16.64
C LEU A 88 2.84 13.41 17.90
N LYS A 89 3.09 12.65 18.96
CA LYS A 89 3.70 13.16 20.20
C LYS A 89 5.12 13.70 19.96
N ALA A 90 5.91 13.03 19.13
CA ALA A 90 7.24 13.51 18.73
C ALA A 90 7.18 14.85 17.96
N ASN A 91 6.10 15.08 17.21
CA ASN A 91 5.84 16.36 16.54
C ASN A 91 5.12 17.39 17.45
N GLY A 92 4.90 17.08 18.73
CA GLY A 92 4.26 17.98 19.70
C GLY A 92 2.73 17.99 19.66
N VAL A 93 2.12 17.05 18.94
CA VAL A 93 0.66 16.93 18.83
C VAL A 93 0.09 16.11 19.99
N ALA A 94 -0.94 16.64 20.64
CA ALA A 94 -1.64 15.94 21.72
C ALA A 94 -2.53 14.81 21.16
N ALA A 95 -1.99 13.62 21.10
CA ALA A 95 -2.68 12.41 20.63
C ALA A 95 -2.61 11.30 21.67
N GLU A 96 -3.66 10.47 21.73
CA GLU A 96 -3.72 9.27 22.58
C GLU A 96 -4.38 8.11 21.83
N CYS A 97 -4.16 6.88 22.34
CA CYS A 97 -4.90 5.71 21.85
C CYS A 97 -5.65 5.01 22.99
N VAL A 98 -6.84 4.51 22.68
CA VAL A 98 -7.66 3.71 23.58
C VAL A 98 -7.91 2.35 22.97
N ASN A 99 -7.43 1.30 23.65
CA ASN A 99 -7.56 -0.08 23.20
C ASN A 99 -7.69 -1.04 24.42
N SER A 100 -7.91 -2.32 24.16
CA SER A 100 -8.15 -3.35 25.17
C SER A 100 -6.92 -3.71 26.04
N SER A 101 -5.71 -3.26 25.66
CA SER A 101 -4.49 -3.60 26.40
C SER A 101 -4.14 -2.60 27.50
N LEU A 102 -4.88 -1.48 27.62
CA LEU A 102 -4.60 -0.42 28.58
C LEU A 102 -5.13 -0.78 29.99
N SER A 103 -4.35 -0.41 31.02
CA SER A 103 -4.80 -0.50 32.40
C SER A 103 -5.97 0.46 32.67
N ARG A 104 -6.79 0.13 33.67
CA ARG A 104 -7.93 0.98 34.09
C ARG A 104 -7.47 2.38 34.52
N GLU A 105 -6.34 2.49 35.17
CA GLU A 105 -5.78 3.77 35.63
C GLU A 105 -5.37 4.65 34.44
N THR A 106 -4.69 4.07 33.45
CA THR A 106 -4.30 4.75 32.21
C THR A 106 -5.54 5.24 31.44
N LEU A 107 -6.58 4.40 31.34
CA LEU A 107 -7.84 4.80 30.70
C LEU A 107 -8.51 5.99 31.40
N ILE A 108 -8.56 5.99 32.74
CA ILE A 108 -9.11 7.12 33.51
C ILE A 108 -8.29 8.40 33.26
N ALA A 109 -6.96 8.30 33.26
CA ALA A 109 -6.11 9.44 32.98
C ALA A 109 -6.33 10.01 31.57
N ILE A 110 -6.47 9.15 30.55
CA ILE A 110 -6.77 9.57 29.19
C ILE A 110 -8.15 10.27 29.13
N TYR A 111 -9.19 9.68 29.72
CA TYR A 111 -10.52 10.28 29.72
C TYR A 111 -10.56 11.64 30.42
N ASN A 112 -9.82 11.80 31.53
CA ASN A 112 -9.71 13.10 32.20
C ASN A 112 -9.06 14.16 31.29
N ARG A 113 -8.06 13.79 30.49
CA ARG A 113 -7.43 14.69 29.53
C ARG A 113 -8.36 15.00 28.35
N ILE A 114 -9.15 14.04 27.87
CA ILE A 114 -10.17 14.25 26.84
C ILE A 114 -11.21 15.28 27.33
N ASN A 115 -11.77 15.06 28.53
CA ASN A 115 -12.77 15.94 29.11
C ASN A 115 -12.28 17.37 29.36
N ARG A 116 -10.96 17.54 29.52
CA ARG A 116 -10.31 18.87 29.63
C ARG A 116 -9.97 19.50 28.29
N GLY A 117 -10.31 18.85 27.16
CA GLY A 117 -9.96 19.35 25.82
C GLY A 117 -8.46 19.32 25.50
N GLN A 118 -7.69 18.51 26.23
CA GLN A 118 -6.22 18.45 26.10
C GLN A 118 -5.75 17.45 25.02
N ILE A 119 -6.66 16.78 24.32
CA ILE A 119 -6.35 15.81 23.27
C ILE A 119 -7.04 16.24 21.97
N LYS A 120 -6.28 16.28 20.88
CA LYS A 120 -6.75 16.63 19.55
C LYS A 120 -7.11 15.41 18.70
N LEU A 121 -6.32 14.31 18.82
CA LEU A 121 -6.57 13.06 18.09
C LEU A 121 -6.67 11.90 19.07
N LEU A 122 -7.73 11.13 18.96
CA LEU A 122 -7.97 9.92 19.72
C LEU A 122 -8.05 8.72 18.78
N TYR A 123 -7.05 7.86 18.83
CA TYR A 123 -7.07 6.60 18.10
C TYR A 123 -7.81 5.53 18.92
N VAL A 124 -8.69 4.80 18.25
CA VAL A 124 -9.54 3.79 18.91
C VAL A 124 -9.75 2.58 18.00
N SER A 125 -9.83 1.38 18.62
CA SER A 125 -10.17 0.17 17.88
C SER A 125 -11.67 0.13 17.52
N PRO A 126 -12.06 -0.55 16.44
CA PRO A 126 -13.46 -0.65 16.00
C PRO A 126 -14.36 -1.28 17.07
N GLU A 127 -13.86 -2.28 17.81
CA GLU A 127 -14.60 -2.92 18.90
C GLU A 127 -14.89 -1.92 20.02
N ARG A 128 -13.92 -1.09 20.38
CA ARG A 128 -14.06 -0.13 21.48
C ARG A 128 -14.98 1.02 21.12
N VAL A 129 -14.90 1.56 19.89
CA VAL A 129 -15.73 2.69 19.49
C VAL A 129 -17.22 2.33 19.42
N LEU A 130 -17.55 1.06 19.21
CA LEU A 130 -18.92 0.56 19.13
C LEU A 130 -19.52 0.20 20.50
N MET A 131 -18.78 0.29 21.60
CA MET A 131 -19.30 0.02 22.93
C MET A 131 -20.20 1.19 23.39
N ALA A 132 -21.35 0.85 23.98
CA ALA A 132 -22.37 1.84 24.39
C ALA A 132 -21.82 2.92 25.34
N ASP A 133 -21.03 2.50 26.35
CA ASP A 133 -20.40 3.42 27.30
C ASP A 133 -19.43 4.42 26.62
N PHE A 134 -18.80 4.01 25.51
CA PHE A 134 -17.89 4.86 24.78
C PHE A 134 -18.64 5.82 23.86
N ILE A 135 -19.71 5.35 23.21
CA ILE A 135 -20.59 6.18 22.37
C ILE A 135 -21.24 7.30 23.24
N GLU A 136 -21.79 6.95 24.41
CA GLU A 136 -22.37 7.93 25.34
C GLU A 136 -21.36 9.02 25.74
N ARG A 137 -20.08 8.66 25.94
CA ARG A 137 -19.02 9.63 26.21
C ARG A 137 -18.75 10.53 25.01
N LEU A 138 -18.66 9.95 23.80
CA LEU A 138 -18.43 10.72 22.58
C LEU A 138 -19.54 11.72 22.31
N GLN A 139 -20.80 11.40 22.65
CA GLN A 139 -21.95 12.31 22.52
C GLN A 139 -21.85 13.56 23.42
N GLN A 140 -21.05 13.48 24.49
CA GLN A 140 -20.85 14.60 25.42
C GLN A 140 -19.66 15.51 25.01
N LEU A 141 -18.92 15.14 23.96
CA LEU A 141 -17.70 15.83 23.53
C LEU A 141 -17.92 16.61 22.23
N PRO A 142 -17.25 17.73 22.04
CA PRO A 142 -17.24 18.43 20.75
C PRO A 142 -16.40 17.63 19.75
N LEU A 143 -17.05 16.76 18.97
CA LEU A 143 -16.39 15.99 17.91
C LEU A 143 -16.18 16.87 16.69
N ALA A 144 -14.93 16.94 16.22
CA ALA A 144 -14.55 17.64 15.01
C ALA A 144 -14.71 16.77 13.75
N MET A 145 -14.29 15.51 13.82
CA MET A 145 -14.32 14.57 12.69
C MET A 145 -14.18 13.13 13.18
N ILE A 146 -14.70 12.18 12.40
CA ILE A 146 -14.43 10.75 12.56
C ILE A 146 -13.69 10.25 11.31
N ALA A 147 -12.46 9.78 11.48
CA ALA A 147 -11.66 9.17 10.42
C ALA A 147 -11.67 7.64 10.56
N VAL A 148 -11.97 6.94 9.49
CA VAL A 148 -11.95 5.48 9.41
C VAL A 148 -10.74 5.08 8.56
N ASP A 149 -9.65 4.70 9.22
CA ASP A 149 -8.45 4.23 8.54
C ASP A 149 -8.61 2.77 8.12
N GLU A 150 -7.89 2.36 7.07
CA GLU A 150 -8.00 1.03 6.43
C GLU A 150 -9.46 0.64 6.12
N ALA A 151 -10.23 1.59 5.57
CA ALA A 151 -11.66 1.45 5.30
C ALA A 151 -12.03 0.25 4.42
N HIS A 152 -11.06 -0.34 3.67
CA HIS A 152 -11.29 -1.59 2.92
C HIS A 152 -11.71 -2.77 3.81
N CYS A 153 -11.38 -2.70 5.13
CA CYS A 153 -11.84 -3.71 6.10
C CYS A 153 -13.37 -3.76 6.27
N ILE A 154 -14.09 -2.74 5.83
CA ILE A 154 -15.56 -2.68 5.85
C ILE A 154 -16.18 -3.66 4.87
N SER A 155 -15.52 -3.85 3.73
CA SER A 155 -16.08 -4.55 2.58
C SER A 155 -15.77 -6.05 2.60
N GLN A 156 -16.79 -6.87 2.34
CA GLN A 156 -16.62 -8.30 2.11
C GLN A 156 -15.82 -8.61 0.81
N TRP A 157 -15.78 -7.65 -0.12
CA TRP A 157 -14.99 -7.71 -1.34
C TRP A 157 -13.54 -7.30 -1.11
N GLY A 158 -13.25 -6.64 0.04
CA GLY A 158 -11.91 -6.31 0.49
C GLY A 158 -11.05 -7.55 0.78
N HIS A 159 -9.76 -7.39 0.85
CA HIS A 159 -8.83 -8.49 1.11
C HIS A 159 -8.65 -8.82 2.61
N ASP A 160 -9.14 -7.95 3.52
CA ASP A 160 -9.11 -8.11 4.99
C ASP A 160 -10.44 -7.64 5.61
N PHE A 161 -11.51 -8.37 5.33
CA PHE A 161 -12.83 -8.06 5.90
C PHE A 161 -12.86 -8.28 7.41
N ARG A 162 -13.44 -7.30 8.14
CA ARG A 162 -13.66 -7.35 9.60
C ARG A 162 -15.10 -7.03 9.94
N ARG A 163 -15.74 -7.89 10.73
CA ARG A 163 -17.17 -7.74 11.09
C ARG A 163 -17.45 -6.45 11.84
N GLU A 164 -16.54 -6.05 12.72
CA GLU A 164 -16.63 -4.84 13.52
C GLU A 164 -16.60 -3.59 12.64
N TYR A 165 -15.77 -3.59 11.58
CA TYR A 165 -15.74 -2.51 10.60
C TYR A 165 -17.05 -2.37 9.83
N ALA A 166 -17.72 -3.47 9.53
CA ALA A 166 -19.02 -3.43 8.83
C ALA A 166 -20.14 -2.76 9.66
N ALA A 167 -19.98 -2.70 10.99
CA ALA A 167 -20.94 -2.08 11.91
C ALA A 167 -20.68 -0.57 12.11
N LEU A 168 -19.59 0.01 11.60
CA LEU A 168 -19.23 1.41 11.82
C LEU A 168 -20.23 2.42 11.24
N GLY A 169 -21.06 2.01 10.27
CA GLY A 169 -22.15 2.86 9.75
C GLY A 169 -23.15 3.33 10.80
N GLN A 170 -23.28 2.62 11.93
CA GLN A 170 -24.12 3.06 13.07
C GLN A 170 -23.65 4.41 13.63
N LEU A 171 -22.33 4.66 13.59
CA LEU A 171 -21.78 5.93 14.10
C LEU A 171 -22.24 7.12 13.27
N LYS A 172 -22.47 6.96 11.95
CA LYS A 172 -22.99 8.04 11.11
C LYS A 172 -24.43 8.39 11.45
N GLN A 173 -25.23 7.40 11.88
CA GLN A 173 -26.60 7.65 12.37
C GLN A 173 -26.60 8.38 13.71
N ILE A 174 -25.65 8.05 14.59
CA ILE A 174 -25.53 8.66 15.94
C ILE A 174 -24.95 10.07 15.85
N PHE A 175 -24.02 10.30 14.93
CA PHE A 175 -23.31 11.58 14.72
C PHE A 175 -23.53 12.13 13.30
N PRO A 176 -24.77 12.45 12.90
CA PRO A 176 -25.10 12.84 11.53
C PRO A 176 -24.42 14.12 11.05
N HIS A 177 -24.10 15.03 11.97
CA HIS A 177 -23.48 16.33 11.68
C HIS A 177 -21.95 16.30 11.72
N VAL A 178 -21.34 15.21 12.20
CA VAL A 178 -19.89 15.06 12.25
C VAL A 178 -19.40 14.55 10.87
N PRO A 179 -18.43 15.20 10.24
CA PRO A 179 -17.87 14.70 8.98
C PRO A 179 -17.11 13.38 9.17
N PHE A 180 -17.32 12.46 8.24
CA PHE A 180 -16.62 11.18 8.19
C PHE A 180 -15.61 11.20 7.07
N MET A 181 -14.40 10.70 7.35
CA MET A 181 -13.37 10.49 6.34
C MET A 181 -12.98 9.02 6.32
N ALA A 182 -13.33 8.29 5.27
CA ALA A 182 -12.90 6.92 5.05
C ALA A 182 -11.61 6.89 4.21
N LEU A 183 -10.55 6.23 4.70
CA LEU A 183 -9.25 6.19 4.03
C LEU A 183 -8.79 4.75 3.80
N THR A 184 -8.25 4.49 2.60
CA THR A 184 -7.63 3.19 2.31
C THR A 184 -6.54 3.33 1.25
N ALA A 185 -5.63 2.35 1.20
CA ALA A 185 -4.63 2.25 0.15
C ALA A 185 -5.12 1.46 -1.07
N THR A 186 -6.10 0.59 -0.90
CA THR A 186 -6.54 -0.37 -1.90
C THR A 186 -8.06 -0.50 -1.87
N ALA A 187 -8.71 -0.13 -2.94
CA ALA A 187 -10.12 -0.41 -3.15
C ALA A 187 -10.42 -0.45 -4.66
N ASP A 188 -10.89 -1.58 -5.14
CA ASP A 188 -11.52 -1.69 -6.46
C ASP A 188 -12.90 -1.03 -6.46
N ASP A 189 -13.54 -0.92 -7.61
CA ASP A 189 -14.84 -0.24 -7.74
C ASP A 189 -15.92 -0.87 -6.86
N ALA A 190 -15.94 -2.20 -6.73
CA ALA A 190 -16.90 -2.91 -5.89
C ALA A 190 -16.70 -2.59 -4.41
N THR A 191 -15.44 -2.57 -3.96
CA THR A 191 -15.07 -2.21 -2.58
C THR A 191 -15.42 -0.75 -2.27
N ARG A 192 -15.23 0.19 -3.23
CA ARG A 192 -15.58 1.61 -3.06
C ARG A 192 -17.08 1.78 -2.82
N VAL A 193 -17.90 1.16 -3.66
CA VAL A 193 -19.36 1.21 -3.55
C VAL A 193 -19.81 0.63 -2.21
N ASP A 194 -19.25 -0.51 -1.78
CA ASP A 194 -19.60 -1.16 -0.52
C ASP A 194 -19.21 -0.31 0.70
N ILE A 195 -18.02 0.35 0.68
CA ILE A 195 -17.59 1.30 1.73
C ILE A 195 -18.59 2.44 1.87
N LEU A 196 -18.94 3.10 0.77
CA LEU A 196 -19.88 4.22 0.78
C LEU A 196 -21.26 3.81 1.33
N HIS A 197 -21.74 2.67 0.87
CA HIS A 197 -23.05 2.15 1.32
C HIS A 197 -23.05 1.78 2.81
N ARG A 198 -22.04 1.06 3.28
CA ARG A 198 -21.96 0.58 4.67
C ARG A 198 -21.70 1.70 5.66
N LEU A 199 -20.90 2.70 5.31
CA LEU A 199 -20.71 3.90 6.15
C LEU A 199 -21.82 4.91 5.99
N GLN A 200 -22.78 4.70 5.08
CA GLN A 200 -23.92 5.60 4.83
C GLN A 200 -23.47 7.04 4.49
N LEU A 201 -22.40 7.16 3.69
CA LEU A 201 -21.90 8.46 3.26
C LEU A 201 -22.74 8.97 2.08
N ALA A 202 -23.53 10.02 2.32
CA ALA A 202 -24.33 10.65 1.29
C ALA A 202 -23.55 11.79 0.63
N ASN A 203 -23.37 11.73 -0.71
CA ASN A 203 -22.63 12.72 -1.51
C ASN A 203 -21.24 13.08 -0.96
N PRO A 204 -20.39 12.08 -0.65
CA PRO A 204 -19.06 12.35 -0.13
C PRO A 204 -18.15 12.94 -1.21
N HIS A 205 -17.15 13.70 -0.79
CA HIS A 205 -16.01 14.00 -1.63
C HIS A 205 -15.20 12.71 -1.88
N ILE A 206 -15.06 12.29 -3.13
CA ILE A 206 -14.32 11.07 -3.50
C ILE A 206 -13.00 11.48 -4.14
N TYR A 207 -11.90 11.18 -3.46
CA TYR A 207 -10.57 11.36 -4.00
C TYR A 207 -9.94 10.01 -4.36
N LEU A 208 -9.57 9.85 -5.62
CA LEU A 208 -8.85 8.69 -6.14
C LEU A 208 -7.44 9.12 -6.54
N GLY A 209 -6.48 8.86 -5.66
CA GLY A 209 -5.07 9.08 -5.97
C GLY A 209 -4.52 7.99 -6.89
N SER A 210 -3.46 8.33 -7.63
CA SER A 210 -2.77 7.34 -8.44
C SER A 210 -2.18 6.23 -7.59
N PHE A 211 -2.33 4.98 -8.03
CA PHE A 211 -1.69 3.80 -7.43
C PHE A 211 -0.22 3.67 -7.82
N ASP A 212 0.30 4.57 -8.66
CA ASP A 212 1.68 4.50 -9.12
C ASP A 212 2.69 4.77 -7.99
N ARG A 213 3.68 3.90 -7.90
CA ARG A 213 4.84 4.01 -7.01
C ARG A 213 6.12 4.00 -7.84
N PRO A 214 6.46 5.14 -8.51
CA PRO A 214 7.55 5.19 -9.48
C PRO A 214 8.92 4.84 -8.90
N ASN A 215 9.10 5.00 -7.61
CA ASN A 215 10.32 4.65 -6.89
C ASN A 215 10.51 3.15 -6.59
N ILE A 216 9.48 2.32 -6.79
CA ILE A 216 9.57 0.88 -6.57
C ILE A 216 9.86 0.17 -7.90
N ARG A 217 10.96 -0.57 -7.99
CA ARG A 217 11.25 -1.47 -9.10
C ARG A 217 10.55 -2.80 -8.87
N TYR A 218 9.73 -3.23 -9.81
CA TYR A 218 9.08 -4.55 -9.77
C TYR A 218 9.87 -5.55 -10.60
N THR A 219 10.28 -6.65 -9.97
CA THR A 219 11.08 -7.71 -10.59
C THR A 219 10.47 -9.06 -10.28
N LEU A 220 10.25 -9.88 -11.29
CA LEU A 220 9.83 -11.25 -11.16
C LEU A 220 10.94 -12.18 -11.63
N VAL A 221 11.26 -13.18 -10.82
CA VAL A 221 12.33 -14.15 -11.06
C VAL A 221 11.75 -15.56 -10.97
N GLU A 222 12.08 -16.40 -11.93
CA GLU A 222 11.75 -17.82 -11.85
C GLU A 222 12.39 -18.45 -10.60
N LYS A 223 11.62 -19.26 -9.88
CA LYS A 223 12.02 -19.89 -8.62
C LYS A 223 12.90 -21.11 -8.90
N HIS A 224 14.20 -20.93 -8.72
CA HIS A 224 15.18 -22.00 -8.84
C HIS A 224 16.19 -21.94 -7.68
N LYS A 225 16.26 -22.99 -6.84
CA LYS A 225 17.05 -22.96 -5.59
C LYS A 225 16.81 -21.68 -4.78
N PRO A 226 15.53 -21.42 -4.36
CA PRO A 226 15.08 -20.10 -3.92
C PRO A 226 15.86 -19.55 -2.73
N VAL A 227 16.33 -20.39 -1.81
CA VAL A 227 17.17 -19.94 -0.68
C VAL A 227 18.49 -19.34 -1.18
N SER A 228 19.14 -19.97 -2.15
CA SER A 228 20.38 -19.45 -2.72
C SER A 228 20.16 -18.17 -3.52
N GLN A 229 19.00 -18.05 -4.19
CA GLN A 229 18.62 -16.80 -4.88
C GLN A 229 18.46 -15.64 -3.89
N VAL A 230 17.76 -15.88 -2.77
CA VAL A 230 17.58 -14.88 -1.72
C VAL A 230 18.90 -14.49 -1.07
N ILE A 231 19.75 -15.46 -0.69
CA ILE A 231 21.07 -15.17 -0.10
C ILE A 231 21.90 -14.30 -1.02
N ARG A 232 22.03 -14.67 -2.29
CA ARG A 232 22.79 -13.89 -3.30
C ARG A 232 22.25 -12.47 -3.45
N TYR A 233 20.93 -12.32 -3.45
CA TYR A 233 20.29 -11.00 -3.51
C TYR A 233 20.63 -10.17 -2.27
N LEU A 234 20.53 -10.74 -1.07
CA LEU A 234 20.81 -10.06 0.19
C LEU A 234 22.29 -9.67 0.33
N GLU A 235 23.19 -10.46 -0.22
CA GLU A 235 24.62 -10.11 -0.28
C GLU A 235 24.88 -8.82 -1.08
N ALA A 236 24.12 -8.60 -2.15
CA ALA A 236 24.18 -7.36 -2.93
C ALA A 236 23.52 -6.17 -2.21
N GLN A 237 22.62 -6.44 -1.24
CA GLN A 237 21.86 -5.45 -0.47
C GLN A 237 22.39 -5.26 0.96
N ARG A 238 23.68 -5.55 1.22
CA ARG A 238 24.27 -5.46 2.57
C ARG A 238 24.03 -4.10 3.22
N GLY A 239 23.57 -4.13 4.46
CA GLY A 239 23.28 -2.94 5.26
C GLY A 239 21.93 -2.28 4.97
N GLN A 240 21.14 -2.82 4.06
CA GLN A 240 19.79 -2.35 3.77
C GLN A 240 18.74 -3.11 4.59
N CYS A 241 17.63 -2.42 4.93
CA CYS A 241 16.49 -3.04 5.59
C CYS A 241 15.50 -3.61 4.57
N GLY A 242 14.99 -4.81 4.85
CA GLY A 242 14.04 -5.46 3.96
C GLY A 242 13.11 -6.45 4.65
N ILE A 243 12.06 -6.83 3.94
CA ILE A 243 11.05 -7.80 4.38
C ILE A 243 10.98 -8.94 3.37
N ILE A 244 10.92 -10.18 3.86
CA ILE A 244 10.77 -11.39 3.03
C ILE A 244 9.48 -12.08 3.42
N TYR A 245 8.51 -12.16 2.50
CA TYR A 245 7.24 -12.82 2.72
C TYR A 245 7.26 -14.27 2.28
N CYS A 246 6.82 -15.16 3.18
CA CYS A 246 6.69 -16.60 2.95
C CYS A 246 5.24 -17.04 3.15
N GLY A 247 4.81 -18.05 2.39
CA GLY A 247 3.45 -18.58 2.41
C GLY A 247 3.10 -19.42 3.64
N SER A 248 4.08 -19.80 4.49
CA SER A 248 3.82 -20.60 5.70
C SER A 248 4.80 -20.33 6.83
N ARG A 249 4.38 -20.58 8.07
CA ARG A 249 5.21 -20.45 9.29
C ARG A 249 6.49 -21.27 9.18
N LYS A 250 6.38 -22.55 8.78
CA LYS A 250 7.50 -23.46 8.60
C LYS A 250 8.55 -22.93 7.61
N LYS A 251 8.13 -22.29 6.51
CA LYS A 251 9.05 -21.67 5.54
C LYS A 251 9.73 -20.43 6.14
N VAL A 252 9.02 -19.65 6.96
CA VAL A 252 9.60 -18.50 7.69
C VAL A 252 10.74 -18.96 8.58
N GLU A 253 10.50 -19.94 9.45
CA GLU A 253 11.50 -20.46 10.38
C GLU A 253 12.70 -21.04 9.64
N MET A 254 12.45 -21.92 8.66
CA MET A 254 13.50 -22.54 7.82
C MET A 254 14.37 -21.51 7.08
N LEU A 255 13.73 -20.49 6.49
CA LEU A 255 14.48 -19.48 5.75
C LEU A 255 15.29 -18.60 6.68
N THR A 256 14.72 -18.17 7.82
CA THR A 256 15.43 -17.38 8.83
C THR A 256 16.67 -18.11 9.33
N GLU A 257 16.55 -19.39 9.72
CA GLU A 257 17.66 -20.20 10.15
C GLU A 257 18.79 -20.25 9.08
N LYS A 258 18.42 -20.51 7.83
CA LYS A 258 19.39 -20.54 6.74
C LYS A 258 20.06 -19.19 6.49
N LEU A 259 19.34 -18.07 6.63
CA LEU A 259 19.93 -16.74 6.51
C LEU A 259 20.90 -16.45 7.65
N CYS A 260 20.53 -16.76 8.90
CA CYS A 260 21.40 -16.59 10.06
C CYS A 260 22.68 -17.45 9.95
N ASN A 261 22.57 -18.70 9.49
CA ASN A 261 23.70 -19.59 9.26
C ASN A 261 24.67 -19.08 8.16
N ASN A 262 24.20 -18.16 7.28
CA ASN A 262 25.03 -17.48 6.29
C ASN A 262 25.47 -16.07 6.74
N GLY A 263 25.38 -15.76 8.05
CA GLY A 263 25.84 -14.48 8.61
C GLY A 263 24.92 -13.28 8.32
N ILE A 264 23.69 -13.52 7.90
CA ILE A 264 22.69 -12.48 7.62
C ILE A 264 21.80 -12.33 8.85
N ARG A 265 21.77 -11.14 9.45
CA ARG A 265 20.92 -10.84 10.61
C ARG A 265 19.44 -10.75 10.21
N ALA A 266 18.71 -11.83 10.41
CA ALA A 266 17.28 -11.94 10.10
C ALA A 266 16.51 -12.42 11.32
N ALA A 267 15.23 -12.01 11.44
CA ALA A 267 14.30 -12.47 12.46
C ALA A 267 13.02 -13.02 11.84
N SER A 268 12.46 -14.06 12.45
CA SER A 268 11.17 -14.63 12.07
C SER A 268 10.01 -13.81 12.62
N TYR A 269 8.91 -13.73 11.85
CA TYR A 269 7.65 -13.14 12.34
C TYR A 269 6.43 -13.84 11.75
N HIS A 270 5.62 -14.46 12.60
CA HIS A 270 4.35 -15.08 12.20
C HIS A 270 3.36 -15.20 13.37
N ALA A 271 2.10 -15.43 13.07
CA ALA A 271 1.02 -15.48 14.07
C ALA A 271 1.14 -16.64 15.09
N GLY A 272 2.03 -17.60 14.87
CA GLY A 272 2.30 -18.69 15.81
C GLY A 272 3.34 -18.38 16.89
N MET A 273 3.99 -17.20 16.84
CA MET A 273 4.92 -16.73 17.86
C MET A 273 4.15 -16.13 19.05
N GLU A 274 4.77 -16.14 20.21
CA GLU A 274 4.24 -15.48 21.40
C GLU A 274 4.10 -13.96 21.18
N VAL A 275 3.19 -13.34 21.93
CA VAL A 275 2.87 -11.91 21.75
C VAL A 275 4.10 -11.04 22.00
N ASP A 276 4.85 -11.36 23.06
CA ASP A 276 6.04 -10.61 23.47
C ASP A 276 7.19 -10.76 22.46
N GLU A 277 7.38 -11.95 21.90
CA GLU A 277 8.36 -12.18 20.83
C GLU A 277 8.03 -11.37 19.58
N ARG A 278 6.75 -11.34 19.17
CA ARG A 278 6.32 -10.55 18.04
C ARG A 278 6.55 -9.05 18.26
N ALA A 279 6.22 -8.57 19.47
CA ALA A 279 6.46 -7.19 19.85
C ALA A 279 7.96 -6.84 19.80
N TYR A 280 8.80 -7.73 20.35
CA TYR A 280 10.26 -7.56 20.32
C TYR A 280 10.82 -7.49 18.88
N VAL A 281 10.44 -8.43 18.01
CA VAL A 281 10.93 -8.44 16.61
C VAL A 281 10.48 -7.20 15.86
N GLN A 282 9.22 -6.77 16.06
CA GLN A 282 8.69 -5.55 15.45
C GLN A 282 9.47 -4.32 15.93
N GLU A 283 9.73 -4.19 17.22
CA GLU A 283 10.49 -3.09 17.80
C GLU A 283 11.94 -3.10 17.32
N ALA A 284 12.60 -4.26 17.36
CA ALA A 284 13.98 -4.41 16.88
C ALA A 284 14.12 -4.07 15.38
N PHE A 285 13.12 -4.41 14.55
CA PHE A 285 13.11 -4.00 13.14
C PHE A 285 12.91 -2.50 12.99
N GLN A 286 12.01 -1.90 13.77
CA GLN A 286 11.79 -0.45 13.75
C GLN A 286 13.04 0.34 14.17
N ARG A 287 13.81 -0.19 15.14
CA ARG A 287 15.04 0.42 15.66
C ARG A 287 16.30 0.16 14.84
N ASP A 288 16.20 -0.53 13.70
CA ASP A 288 17.34 -0.96 12.85
C ASP A 288 18.27 -2.00 13.52
N ASP A 289 17.87 -2.64 14.63
CA ASP A 289 18.62 -3.72 15.29
C ASP A 289 18.54 -5.01 14.49
N VAL A 290 17.38 -5.27 13.90
CA VAL A 290 17.14 -6.31 12.91
C VAL A 290 16.98 -5.67 11.54
N GLN A 291 17.79 -6.08 10.57
CA GLN A 291 17.75 -5.53 9.22
C GLN A 291 16.74 -6.25 8.32
N ILE A 292 16.52 -7.54 8.53
CA ILE A 292 15.69 -8.36 7.67
C ILE A 292 14.66 -9.11 8.53
N VAL A 293 13.39 -8.95 8.18
CA VAL A 293 12.31 -9.75 8.76
C VAL A 293 11.82 -10.75 7.71
N VAL A 294 11.85 -12.03 8.07
CA VAL A 294 11.21 -13.10 7.30
C VAL A 294 9.86 -13.37 7.92
N ALA A 295 8.79 -13.20 7.17
CA ALA A 295 7.46 -13.19 7.76
C ALA A 295 6.39 -13.86 6.90
N THR A 296 5.28 -14.24 7.55
CA THR A 296 4.00 -14.42 6.86
C THR A 296 3.29 -13.08 6.72
N VAL A 297 2.12 -13.06 6.06
CA VAL A 297 1.23 -11.87 5.97
C VAL A 297 0.87 -11.27 7.34
N ALA A 298 1.12 -11.97 8.46
CA ALA A 298 0.95 -11.46 9.80
C ALA A 298 1.87 -10.26 10.13
N PHE A 299 3.04 -10.15 9.47
CA PHE A 299 3.89 -8.96 9.49
C PHE A 299 3.41 -7.98 8.44
N GLY A 300 2.25 -7.43 8.70
CA GLY A 300 1.48 -6.69 7.71
C GLY A 300 1.13 -5.28 8.16
N MET A 301 -0.16 -5.01 8.30
CA MET A 301 -0.65 -3.72 8.76
C MET A 301 0.07 -3.31 10.06
N GLY A 302 0.37 -2.01 10.22
CA GLY A 302 1.06 -1.49 11.40
C GLY A 302 2.59 -1.33 11.26
N ILE A 303 3.21 -1.78 10.16
CA ILE A 303 4.63 -1.52 9.91
C ILE A 303 4.77 -0.21 9.16
N ASN A 304 5.22 0.84 9.87
CA ASN A 304 5.36 2.19 9.30
C ASN A 304 6.82 2.63 9.11
N LYS A 305 7.75 1.67 9.02
CA LYS A 305 9.17 1.94 8.77
C LYS A 305 9.37 2.53 7.38
N SER A 306 9.92 3.74 7.29
CA SER A 306 10.05 4.48 6.04
C SER A 306 11.20 4.00 5.15
N ASN A 307 12.27 3.47 5.74
CA ASN A 307 13.52 3.13 5.07
C ASN A 307 13.64 1.65 4.67
N VAL A 308 12.55 0.94 4.43
CA VAL A 308 12.56 -0.41 3.84
C VAL A 308 12.99 -0.28 2.38
N ARG A 309 14.12 -0.92 2.02
CA ARG A 309 14.69 -0.80 0.66
C ARG A 309 14.24 -1.89 -0.28
N PHE A 310 13.82 -3.04 0.25
CA PHE A 310 13.31 -4.13 -0.56
C PHE A 310 12.23 -4.95 0.13
N VAL A 311 11.34 -5.51 -0.69
CA VAL A 311 10.39 -6.54 -0.29
C VAL A 311 10.58 -7.73 -1.22
N VAL A 312 10.80 -8.91 -0.65
CA VAL A 312 10.94 -10.17 -1.39
C VAL A 312 9.74 -11.05 -1.10
N HIS A 313 9.04 -11.50 -2.14
CA HIS A 313 8.05 -12.56 -2.04
C HIS A 313 8.74 -13.89 -2.35
N PHE A 314 9.02 -14.67 -1.31
CA PHE A 314 9.56 -16.03 -1.45
C PHE A 314 8.52 -16.99 -2.03
N ASP A 315 7.26 -16.74 -1.74
CA ASP A 315 6.09 -17.40 -2.33
C ASP A 315 5.14 -16.35 -2.89
N ILE A 316 4.38 -16.70 -3.93
CA ILE A 316 3.42 -15.79 -4.55
C ILE A 316 2.29 -15.42 -3.57
N PRO A 317 1.90 -14.13 -3.49
CA PRO A 317 0.74 -13.69 -2.72
C PRO A 317 -0.58 -14.26 -3.29
N ARG A 318 -1.61 -14.27 -2.47
CA ARG A 318 -2.93 -14.81 -2.87
C ARG A 318 -3.69 -13.89 -3.84
N ASN A 319 -3.41 -12.60 -3.82
CA ASN A 319 -4.07 -11.60 -4.66
C ASN A 319 -3.17 -10.37 -4.89
N ILE A 320 -3.56 -9.54 -5.85
CA ILE A 320 -2.81 -8.33 -6.24
C ILE A 320 -2.87 -7.27 -5.14
N GLU A 321 -3.96 -7.14 -4.41
CA GLU A 321 -4.13 -6.16 -3.35
C GLU A 321 -3.13 -6.42 -2.20
N SER A 322 -2.99 -7.67 -1.76
CA SER A 322 -1.97 -8.06 -0.77
C SER A 322 -0.57 -7.79 -1.31
N TYR A 323 -0.28 -8.19 -2.56
CA TYR A 323 1.00 -7.91 -3.20
C TYR A 323 1.30 -6.40 -3.23
N TYR A 324 0.33 -5.58 -3.60
CA TYR A 324 0.46 -4.12 -3.65
C TYR A 324 0.70 -3.52 -2.26
N GLN A 325 -0.04 -3.97 -1.24
CA GLN A 325 0.15 -3.50 0.13
C GLN A 325 1.52 -3.91 0.71
N GLU A 326 1.94 -5.16 0.46
CA GLU A 326 3.20 -5.71 0.94
C GLU A 326 4.39 -5.02 0.26
N THR A 327 4.38 -4.89 -1.06
CA THR A 327 5.40 -4.14 -1.82
C THR A 327 5.40 -2.65 -1.50
N GLY A 328 4.23 -2.08 -1.21
CA GLY A 328 4.05 -0.69 -0.81
C GLY A 328 4.73 -0.31 0.51
N ARG A 329 5.23 -1.29 1.29
CA ARG A 329 6.05 -1.04 2.48
C ARG A 329 7.43 -0.54 2.13
N ALA A 330 7.94 -0.89 0.94
CA ALA A 330 9.21 -0.41 0.44
C ALA A 330 9.16 1.07 0.01
N GLY A 331 10.23 1.80 0.28
CA GLY A 331 10.43 3.16 -0.22
C GLY A 331 9.34 4.17 0.17
N ARG A 332 8.82 4.13 1.40
CA ARG A 332 7.80 5.11 1.86
C ARG A 332 8.34 6.54 1.96
N ASP A 333 9.64 6.67 2.10
CA ASP A 333 10.38 7.94 2.06
C ASP A 333 10.58 8.50 0.63
N GLY A 334 10.08 7.81 -0.40
CA GLY A 334 10.22 8.19 -1.80
C GLY A 334 11.55 7.78 -2.44
N LEU A 335 12.47 7.22 -1.67
CA LEU A 335 13.75 6.73 -2.19
C LEU A 335 13.57 5.44 -2.98
N PRO A 336 14.51 5.12 -3.92
CA PRO A 336 14.48 3.89 -4.69
C PRO A 336 14.37 2.65 -3.81
N ALA A 337 13.51 1.72 -4.22
CA ALA A 337 13.26 0.47 -3.53
C ALA A 337 12.94 -0.64 -4.55
N GLU A 338 13.06 -1.91 -4.13
CA GLU A 338 12.79 -3.07 -4.98
C GLU A 338 11.70 -3.97 -4.41
N ALA A 339 10.85 -4.49 -5.29
CA ALA A 339 9.88 -5.53 -5.01
C ALA A 339 10.23 -6.74 -5.90
N ILE A 340 10.69 -7.82 -5.27
CA ILE A 340 11.09 -9.04 -5.97
C ILE A 340 10.11 -10.15 -5.64
N MET A 341 9.64 -10.87 -6.65
CA MET A 341 8.81 -12.06 -6.47
C MET A 341 9.49 -13.26 -7.09
N LEU A 342 9.71 -14.30 -6.31
CA LEU A 342 10.08 -15.62 -6.81
C LEU A 342 8.80 -16.34 -7.24
N TYR A 343 8.74 -16.76 -8.50
CA TYR A 343 7.54 -17.35 -9.08
C TYR A 343 7.81 -18.77 -9.59
N ASP A 344 6.92 -19.67 -9.17
CA ASP A 344 6.79 -21.02 -9.72
C ASP A 344 5.31 -21.28 -10.00
N PRO A 345 4.91 -21.71 -11.22
CA PRO A 345 3.53 -22.08 -11.51
C PRO A 345 2.93 -23.12 -10.53
N ALA A 346 3.78 -23.98 -9.94
CA ALA A 346 3.34 -24.94 -8.92
C ALA A 346 2.77 -24.26 -7.65
N ASP A 347 3.23 -23.06 -7.31
CA ASP A 347 2.68 -22.30 -6.19
C ASP A 347 1.20 -21.96 -6.43
N ILE A 348 0.83 -21.59 -7.67
CA ILE A 348 -0.56 -21.31 -8.05
C ILE A 348 -1.42 -22.57 -7.96
N VAL A 349 -0.91 -23.71 -8.42
CA VAL A 349 -1.64 -25.00 -8.34
C VAL A 349 -1.93 -25.36 -6.88
N TRP A 350 -0.95 -25.14 -6.00
CA TRP A 350 -1.11 -25.39 -4.57
C TRP A 350 -2.16 -24.45 -3.94
N LEU A 351 -2.11 -23.16 -4.24
CA LEU A 351 -3.09 -22.19 -3.75
C LEU A 351 -4.51 -22.50 -4.24
N ARG A 352 -4.67 -22.95 -5.48
CA ARG A 352 -5.98 -23.37 -6.01
C ARG A 352 -6.53 -24.56 -5.24
N ARG A 353 -5.72 -25.58 -4.95
CA ARG A 353 -6.16 -26.74 -4.15
C ARG A 353 -6.66 -26.31 -2.78
N MET A 354 -5.96 -25.39 -2.12
CA MET A 354 -6.40 -24.84 -0.82
C MET A 354 -7.73 -24.08 -0.93
N LEU A 355 -7.99 -23.42 -2.05
CA LEU A 355 -9.28 -22.76 -2.30
C LEU A 355 -10.39 -23.79 -2.57
N ASP A 356 -10.08 -24.87 -3.29
CA ASP A 356 -11.05 -25.92 -3.60
C ASP A 356 -11.55 -26.65 -2.35
N GLU A 357 -10.72 -26.74 -1.29
CA GLU A 357 -11.08 -27.30 0.02
C GLU A 357 -12.07 -26.43 0.83
N LYS A 358 -12.26 -25.15 0.44
CA LYS A 358 -13.25 -24.27 1.09
C LYS A 358 -14.67 -24.59 0.64
N GLU A 359 -15.63 -24.30 1.51
CA GLU A 359 -17.05 -24.39 1.17
C GLU A 359 -17.41 -23.53 -0.04
N GLU A 360 -18.32 -24.03 -0.87
CA GLU A 360 -18.82 -23.29 -2.02
C GLU A 360 -19.61 -22.06 -1.58
N GLY A 361 -19.29 -20.92 -2.20
CA GLY A 361 -19.96 -19.67 -1.89
C GLY A 361 -19.37 -18.47 -2.65
N PRO A 362 -20.02 -17.32 -2.56
CA PRO A 362 -19.55 -16.10 -3.24
C PRO A 362 -18.11 -15.72 -2.88
N GLN A 363 -17.70 -15.94 -1.64
CA GLN A 363 -16.37 -15.62 -1.15
C GLN A 363 -15.28 -16.48 -1.83
N LYS A 364 -15.52 -17.80 -2.00
CA LYS A 364 -14.62 -18.69 -2.73
C LYS A 364 -14.43 -18.26 -4.18
N GLN A 365 -15.53 -17.84 -4.84
CA GLN A 365 -15.47 -17.35 -6.21
C GLN A 365 -14.61 -16.09 -6.32
N VAL A 366 -14.80 -15.12 -5.42
CA VAL A 366 -13.99 -13.89 -5.37
C VAL A 366 -12.52 -14.20 -5.16
N GLU A 367 -12.18 -15.04 -4.18
CA GLU A 367 -10.79 -15.44 -3.92
C GLU A 367 -10.16 -16.14 -5.12
N SER A 368 -10.91 -17.02 -5.82
CA SER A 368 -10.46 -17.71 -7.03
C SER A 368 -10.16 -16.73 -8.17
N HIS A 369 -11.02 -15.72 -8.37
CA HIS A 369 -10.80 -14.68 -9.37
C HIS A 369 -9.58 -13.81 -9.05
N LYS A 370 -9.42 -13.44 -7.78
CA LYS A 370 -8.26 -12.67 -7.31
C LYS A 370 -6.95 -13.44 -7.47
N LEU A 371 -6.94 -14.73 -7.16
CA LEU A 371 -5.78 -15.59 -7.40
C LEU A 371 -5.46 -15.70 -8.89
N THR A 372 -6.48 -15.79 -9.74
CA THR A 372 -6.31 -15.82 -11.19
C THR A 372 -5.69 -14.52 -11.70
N ALA A 373 -6.13 -13.35 -11.19
CA ALA A 373 -5.53 -12.06 -11.53
C ALA A 373 -4.05 -11.98 -11.10
N MET A 374 -3.71 -12.53 -9.92
CA MET A 374 -2.33 -12.61 -9.44
C MET A 374 -1.46 -13.52 -10.32
N SER A 375 -1.97 -14.67 -10.78
CA SER A 375 -1.29 -15.53 -11.74
C SER A 375 -1.03 -14.79 -13.06
N HIS A 376 -2.03 -14.06 -13.56
CA HIS A 376 -1.88 -13.25 -14.78
C HIS A 376 -0.81 -12.16 -14.63
N PHE A 377 -0.74 -11.50 -13.47
CA PHE A 377 0.32 -10.55 -13.18
C PHE A 377 1.70 -11.21 -13.20
N ALA A 378 1.84 -12.38 -12.58
CA ALA A 378 3.10 -13.11 -12.53
C ALA A 378 3.58 -13.54 -13.93
N GLU A 379 2.66 -13.97 -14.79
CA GLU A 379 2.96 -14.45 -16.15
C GLU A 379 2.95 -13.33 -17.21
N ALA A 380 2.68 -12.07 -16.82
CA ALA A 380 2.60 -10.96 -17.75
C ALA A 380 3.91 -10.73 -18.51
N GLN A 381 3.80 -10.51 -19.82
CA GLN A 381 4.89 -10.14 -20.72
C GLN A 381 4.83 -8.65 -21.10
N THR A 382 3.96 -7.90 -20.44
CA THR A 382 3.82 -6.45 -20.54
C THR A 382 4.36 -5.78 -19.28
N CYS A 383 4.50 -4.46 -19.30
CA CYS A 383 5.01 -3.69 -18.17
C CYS A 383 4.29 -4.06 -16.86
N ARG A 384 5.01 -4.54 -15.84
CA ARG A 384 4.45 -4.94 -14.53
C ARG A 384 3.61 -3.86 -13.90
N ARG A 385 4.08 -2.61 -14.01
CA ARG A 385 3.38 -1.46 -13.44
C ARG A 385 2.07 -1.18 -14.15
N GLN A 386 2.02 -1.28 -15.48
CA GLN A 386 0.76 -1.15 -16.22
C GLN A 386 -0.25 -2.21 -15.79
N VAL A 387 0.17 -3.46 -15.65
CA VAL A 387 -0.70 -4.55 -15.18
C VAL A 387 -1.28 -4.25 -13.79
N LEU A 388 -0.43 -3.73 -12.89
CA LEU A 388 -0.80 -3.42 -11.51
C LEU A 388 -1.78 -2.24 -11.46
N LEU A 389 -1.51 -1.17 -12.20
CA LEU A 389 -2.37 0.01 -12.30
C LEU A 389 -3.72 -0.33 -12.94
N ASN A 390 -3.71 -1.09 -14.04
CA ASN A 390 -4.94 -1.52 -14.73
C ASN A 390 -5.85 -2.35 -13.82
N TYR A 391 -5.29 -3.17 -12.93
CA TYR A 391 -6.06 -3.92 -11.95
C TYR A 391 -6.89 -3.01 -11.03
N PHE A 392 -6.34 -1.85 -10.67
CA PHE A 392 -7.03 -0.83 -9.85
C PHE A 392 -7.86 0.17 -10.66
N GLY A 393 -7.99 -0.04 -11.99
CA GLY A 393 -8.74 0.83 -12.88
C GLY A 393 -7.99 2.09 -13.34
N GLU A 394 -6.68 2.17 -13.09
CA GLU A 394 -5.82 3.25 -13.55
C GLU A 394 -5.08 2.82 -14.82
N TYR A 395 -5.38 3.46 -15.95
CA TYR A 395 -4.77 3.13 -17.24
C TYR A 395 -3.59 4.04 -17.55
N ARG A 396 -2.52 3.43 -18.03
CA ARG A 396 -1.31 4.12 -18.45
C ARG A 396 -0.85 3.58 -19.81
N ASP A 397 -0.69 4.45 -20.80
CA ASP A 397 -0.28 4.04 -22.14
C ASP A 397 1.20 3.73 -22.27
N THR A 398 2.05 4.40 -21.47
CA THR A 398 3.51 4.27 -21.56
C THR A 398 4.06 3.25 -20.60
N PRO A 399 4.99 2.36 -21.00
CA PRO A 399 5.74 1.50 -20.12
C PRO A 399 6.52 2.29 -19.06
N CYS A 400 6.74 1.67 -17.89
CA CYS A 400 7.33 2.41 -16.75
C CYS A 400 8.86 2.63 -16.85
N GLY A 401 9.56 1.89 -17.71
CA GLY A 401 11.02 1.93 -17.82
C GLY A 401 11.78 1.36 -16.61
N ASN A 402 11.07 0.91 -15.56
CA ASN A 402 11.65 0.51 -14.28
C ASN A 402 11.09 -0.83 -13.72
N CYS A 403 10.75 -1.77 -14.59
CA CYS A 403 10.43 -3.14 -14.17
C CYS A 403 11.25 -4.14 -15.01
N ASP A 404 11.27 -5.41 -14.59
CA ASP A 404 11.99 -6.48 -15.29
C ASP A 404 11.66 -6.54 -16.78
N VAL A 405 10.36 -6.44 -17.14
CA VAL A 405 9.89 -6.47 -18.53
C VAL A 405 10.33 -5.24 -19.33
N CYS A 406 10.36 -4.05 -18.72
CA CYS A 406 10.81 -2.84 -19.40
C CYS A 406 12.33 -2.79 -19.60
N LEU A 407 13.09 -3.36 -18.66
CA LEU A 407 14.55 -3.39 -18.70
C LEU A 407 15.10 -4.48 -19.63
N ASP A 408 14.35 -5.58 -19.79
CA ASP A 408 14.64 -6.67 -20.70
C ASP A 408 13.35 -7.08 -21.45
N PRO A 409 12.92 -6.27 -22.43
CA PRO A 409 11.63 -6.46 -23.08
C PRO A 409 11.57 -7.75 -23.91
N PRO A 410 10.41 -8.44 -23.91
CA PRO A 410 10.19 -9.58 -24.79
C PRO A 410 10.16 -9.12 -26.26
N LYS A 411 10.41 -10.05 -27.18
CA LYS A 411 10.22 -9.79 -28.59
C LYS A 411 8.74 -9.49 -28.88
N HIS A 412 8.48 -8.46 -29.68
CA HIS A 412 7.12 -8.07 -30.08
C HIS A 412 6.85 -8.43 -31.55
N PHE A 413 5.58 -8.53 -31.88
CA PHE A 413 5.10 -8.70 -33.24
C PHE A 413 3.84 -7.87 -33.46
N ASP A 414 3.54 -7.55 -34.72
CA ASP A 414 2.26 -6.93 -35.08
C ASP A 414 1.14 -7.97 -34.89
N ALA A 415 0.35 -7.74 -33.85
CA ALA A 415 -0.76 -8.62 -33.44
C ALA A 415 -2.12 -8.03 -33.83
N THR A 416 -2.16 -6.98 -34.64
CA THR A 416 -3.39 -6.23 -34.95
C THR A 416 -4.53 -7.15 -35.41
N GLU A 417 -4.24 -8.12 -36.27
CA GLU A 417 -5.25 -9.07 -36.75
C GLU A 417 -5.77 -9.97 -35.62
N GLN A 418 -4.87 -10.54 -34.82
CA GLN A 418 -5.22 -11.40 -33.70
C GLN A 418 -6.04 -10.64 -32.64
N VAL A 419 -5.65 -9.40 -32.35
CA VAL A 419 -6.35 -8.52 -31.42
C VAL A 419 -7.76 -8.22 -31.94
N ARG A 420 -7.93 -7.89 -33.20
CA ARG A 420 -9.25 -7.66 -33.80
C ARG A 420 -10.15 -8.89 -33.75
N LYS A 421 -9.62 -10.10 -34.04
CA LYS A 421 -10.33 -11.37 -33.89
C LYS A 421 -10.79 -11.57 -32.44
N ALA A 422 -9.90 -11.36 -31.46
CA ALA A 422 -10.19 -11.53 -30.04
C ALA A 422 -11.25 -10.54 -29.53
N LEU A 423 -11.06 -9.22 -29.78
CA LEU A 423 -12.02 -8.18 -29.38
C LEU A 423 -13.39 -8.35 -30.04
N SER A 424 -13.42 -8.71 -31.34
CA SER A 424 -14.68 -8.99 -32.06
C SER A 424 -15.41 -10.19 -31.47
N CYS A 425 -14.68 -11.22 -31.05
CA CYS A 425 -15.28 -12.38 -30.40
C CYS A 425 -15.91 -12.00 -29.05
N VAL A 426 -15.21 -11.24 -28.21
CA VAL A 426 -15.75 -10.71 -26.93
C VAL A 426 -17.04 -9.92 -27.16
N TYR A 427 -17.04 -9.02 -28.14
CA TYR A 427 -18.22 -8.23 -28.49
C TYR A 427 -19.41 -9.11 -28.88
N ARG A 428 -19.19 -10.11 -29.77
CA ARG A 428 -20.24 -10.96 -30.31
C ARG A 428 -20.82 -11.95 -29.29
N VAL A 429 -20.05 -12.37 -28.29
CA VAL A 429 -20.59 -13.15 -27.17
C VAL A 429 -21.15 -12.23 -26.06
N GLN A 430 -21.53 -10.98 -26.45
CA GLN A 430 -22.22 -9.99 -25.60
C GLN A 430 -21.46 -9.63 -24.31
N GLN A 431 -20.12 -9.78 -24.30
CA GLN A 431 -19.27 -9.44 -23.16
C GLN A 431 -19.68 -10.15 -21.85
N SER A 432 -20.26 -11.34 -21.96
CA SER A 432 -20.87 -12.08 -20.85
C SER A 432 -20.11 -13.35 -20.45
N PHE A 433 -18.90 -13.54 -20.99
CA PHE A 433 -18.12 -14.75 -20.79
C PHE A 433 -16.65 -14.44 -20.48
N GLY A 434 -16.01 -15.34 -19.72
CA GLY A 434 -14.59 -15.26 -19.38
C GLY A 434 -13.67 -15.76 -20.49
N ILE A 435 -12.33 -15.59 -20.28
CA ILE A 435 -11.29 -15.91 -21.27
C ILE A 435 -11.47 -17.33 -21.85
N GLY A 436 -11.58 -18.36 -21.00
CA GLY A 436 -11.62 -19.76 -21.44
C GLY A 436 -12.74 -20.01 -22.46
N TYR A 437 -13.95 -19.56 -22.15
CA TYR A 437 -15.11 -19.74 -23.06
C TYR A 437 -14.93 -18.97 -24.39
N VAL A 438 -14.45 -17.72 -24.32
CA VAL A 438 -14.22 -16.92 -25.54
C VAL A 438 -13.15 -17.56 -26.43
N VAL A 439 -12.09 -18.12 -25.83
CA VAL A 439 -11.06 -18.88 -26.55
C VAL A 439 -11.64 -20.15 -27.20
N GLU A 440 -12.51 -20.87 -26.52
CA GLU A 440 -13.19 -22.05 -27.09
C GLU A 440 -14.03 -21.67 -28.31
N VAL A 441 -14.82 -20.59 -28.22
CA VAL A 441 -15.60 -20.05 -29.36
C VAL A 441 -14.67 -19.63 -30.51
N LEU A 442 -13.62 -18.88 -30.21
CA LEU A 442 -12.67 -18.39 -31.21
C LEU A 442 -11.94 -19.55 -31.92
N ARG A 443 -11.65 -20.62 -31.21
CA ARG A 443 -11.03 -21.83 -31.78
C ARG A 443 -12.02 -22.78 -32.46
N GLY A 444 -13.30 -22.53 -32.33
CA GLY A 444 -14.35 -23.39 -32.93
C GLY A 444 -14.44 -24.76 -32.27
N MET A 445 -14.33 -24.79 -30.93
CA MET A 445 -14.47 -26.04 -30.15
C MET A 445 -15.92 -26.51 -30.15
N GLN A 446 -16.10 -27.82 -30.37
CA GLN A 446 -17.42 -28.45 -30.30
C GLN A 446 -17.79 -28.70 -28.83
N ASN A 447 -18.58 -27.78 -28.26
CA ASN A 447 -19.02 -27.82 -26.86
C ASN A 447 -20.54 -27.62 -26.80
N ILE A 448 -21.22 -28.39 -25.96
CA ILE A 448 -22.67 -28.29 -25.74
C ILE A 448 -23.06 -26.87 -25.36
N ARG A 449 -22.33 -26.24 -24.42
CA ARG A 449 -22.57 -24.87 -23.94
C ARG A 449 -22.47 -23.82 -25.06
N ILE A 450 -21.58 -24.01 -26.04
CA ILE A 450 -21.44 -23.09 -27.19
C ILE A 450 -22.66 -23.19 -28.09
N ARG A 451 -23.18 -24.41 -28.34
CA ARG A 451 -24.38 -24.65 -29.14
C ARG A 451 -25.65 -24.12 -28.47
N GLU A 452 -25.83 -24.37 -27.20
CA GLU A 452 -26.96 -23.87 -26.41
C GLU A 452 -27.04 -22.33 -26.42
N ASN A 453 -25.91 -21.65 -26.40
CA ASN A 453 -25.87 -20.20 -26.53
C ASN A 453 -25.92 -19.70 -28.00
N GLY A 454 -25.93 -20.60 -28.99
CA GLY A 454 -25.95 -20.26 -30.42
C GLY A 454 -24.65 -19.62 -30.93
N HIS A 455 -23.55 -19.74 -30.17
CA HIS A 455 -22.27 -19.09 -30.49
C HIS A 455 -21.44 -19.85 -31.54
N ASP A 456 -21.84 -21.06 -31.89
CA ASP A 456 -21.34 -21.82 -33.05
C ASP A 456 -21.73 -21.20 -34.40
N LYS A 457 -22.74 -20.30 -34.42
CA LYS A 457 -23.21 -19.57 -35.60
C LYS A 457 -22.60 -18.20 -35.76
N LEU A 458 -21.78 -17.76 -34.82
CA LEU A 458 -21.11 -16.45 -34.87
C LEU A 458 -20.05 -16.43 -35.97
N SER A 459 -19.92 -15.30 -36.68
CA SER A 459 -18.85 -15.10 -37.67
C SER A 459 -17.45 -15.17 -37.10
N THR A 460 -17.30 -15.08 -35.78
CA THR A 460 -16.02 -15.23 -35.07
C THR A 460 -15.74 -16.67 -34.63
N TYR A 461 -16.68 -17.58 -34.78
CA TYR A 461 -16.50 -18.98 -34.42
C TYR A 461 -15.46 -19.66 -35.32
N GLY A 462 -14.40 -20.16 -34.71
CA GLY A 462 -13.34 -20.88 -35.39
C GLY A 462 -12.32 -20.01 -36.14
N LEU A 463 -12.36 -18.67 -36.06
CA LEU A 463 -11.36 -17.78 -36.68
C LEU A 463 -9.96 -17.91 -36.10
N GLY A 464 -9.81 -18.52 -34.93
CA GLY A 464 -8.54 -18.69 -34.24
C GLY A 464 -8.05 -20.14 -34.19
N ARG A 465 -8.48 -21.01 -35.09
CA ARG A 465 -8.09 -22.44 -35.14
C ARG A 465 -6.59 -22.65 -35.34
N ASP A 466 -5.92 -21.68 -36.00
CA ASP A 466 -4.52 -21.75 -36.39
C ASP A 466 -3.55 -21.74 -35.20
N HIS A 467 -4.05 -21.33 -34.00
CA HIS A 467 -3.23 -21.20 -32.80
C HIS A 467 -3.76 -22.07 -31.65
N SER A 468 -2.85 -22.42 -30.72
CA SER A 468 -3.18 -23.21 -29.53
C SER A 468 -4.11 -22.47 -28.56
N HIS A 469 -4.72 -23.18 -27.64
CA HIS A 469 -5.49 -22.60 -26.55
C HIS A 469 -4.63 -21.60 -25.73
N ASP A 470 -3.42 -22.01 -25.35
CA ASP A 470 -2.53 -21.22 -24.50
C ASP A 470 -2.01 -19.96 -25.23
N TYR A 471 -1.83 -20.03 -26.55
CA TYR A 471 -1.54 -18.84 -27.35
C TYR A 471 -2.64 -17.79 -27.21
N TRP A 472 -3.90 -18.17 -27.41
CA TRP A 472 -5.03 -17.25 -27.30
C TRP A 472 -5.23 -16.75 -25.87
N VAL A 473 -5.05 -17.60 -24.86
CA VAL A 473 -5.09 -17.18 -23.46
C VAL A 473 -4.01 -16.11 -23.19
N SER A 474 -2.80 -16.28 -23.72
CA SER A 474 -1.74 -15.26 -23.61
C SER A 474 -2.12 -13.96 -24.32
N ILE A 475 -2.72 -14.02 -25.52
CA ILE A 475 -3.22 -12.81 -26.21
C ILE A 475 -4.27 -12.10 -25.34
N PHE A 476 -5.31 -12.78 -24.86
CA PHE A 476 -6.36 -12.17 -24.03
C PHE A 476 -5.79 -11.53 -22.75
N ARG A 477 -4.83 -12.19 -22.09
CA ARG A 477 -4.13 -11.64 -20.94
C ARG A 477 -3.42 -10.33 -21.28
N GLN A 478 -2.70 -10.29 -22.41
CA GLN A 478 -2.03 -9.07 -22.86
C GLN A 478 -3.03 -7.95 -23.19
N LEU A 479 -4.22 -8.27 -23.74
CA LEU A 479 -5.28 -7.29 -23.98
C LEU A 479 -5.81 -6.68 -22.68
N ILE A 480 -5.97 -7.49 -21.63
CA ILE A 480 -6.33 -7.01 -20.31
C ILE A 480 -5.22 -6.12 -19.74
N HIS A 481 -3.96 -6.55 -19.83
CA HIS A 481 -2.82 -5.81 -19.33
C HIS A 481 -2.59 -4.48 -20.06
N LYS A 482 -2.97 -4.39 -21.34
CA LYS A 482 -2.95 -3.14 -22.12
C LYS A 482 -4.18 -2.27 -21.94
N GLY A 483 -5.12 -2.69 -21.09
CA GLY A 483 -6.35 -1.95 -20.84
C GLY A 483 -7.36 -1.96 -22.00
N LEU A 484 -7.21 -2.86 -22.98
CA LEU A 484 -8.14 -3.01 -24.09
C LEU A 484 -9.38 -3.86 -23.71
N LEU A 485 -9.21 -4.70 -22.67
CA LEU A 485 -10.26 -5.48 -22.04
C LEU A 485 -10.20 -5.27 -20.54
N GLN A 486 -11.34 -5.25 -19.91
CA GLN A 486 -11.51 -5.29 -18.46
C GLN A 486 -12.17 -6.61 -18.06
N GLN A 487 -11.74 -7.16 -16.93
CA GLN A 487 -12.30 -8.39 -16.38
C GLN A 487 -13.19 -8.06 -15.18
N ASN A 488 -14.49 -8.34 -15.28
CA ASN A 488 -15.41 -8.09 -14.18
C ASN A 488 -15.41 -9.29 -13.22
N ILE A 489 -14.71 -9.14 -12.10
CA ILE A 489 -14.50 -10.19 -11.10
C ILE A 489 -15.82 -10.59 -10.43
N THR A 490 -16.71 -9.63 -10.17
CA THR A 490 -18.00 -9.88 -9.50
C THR A 490 -19.01 -10.61 -10.41
N ARG A 491 -18.78 -10.64 -11.74
CA ARG A 491 -19.59 -11.33 -12.74
C ARG A 491 -18.84 -12.49 -13.38
N ASN A 492 -18.31 -13.42 -12.59
CA ASN A 492 -17.59 -14.61 -13.04
C ASN A 492 -16.44 -14.31 -14.02
N SER A 493 -15.69 -13.25 -13.79
CA SER A 493 -14.56 -12.81 -14.63
C SER A 493 -14.93 -12.63 -16.11
N THR A 494 -16.11 -12.10 -16.40
CA THR A 494 -16.51 -11.78 -17.76
C THR A 494 -15.64 -10.70 -18.37
N LEU A 495 -15.35 -10.84 -19.66
CA LEU A 495 -14.57 -9.86 -20.40
C LEU A 495 -15.47 -8.73 -20.92
N GLN A 496 -15.04 -7.50 -20.71
CA GLN A 496 -15.69 -6.30 -21.21
C GLN A 496 -14.71 -5.48 -22.04
N LEU A 497 -15.20 -4.90 -23.15
CA LEU A 497 -14.42 -3.98 -23.98
C LEU A 497 -14.30 -2.62 -23.28
N THR A 498 -13.11 -2.03 -23.34
CA THR A 498 -12.88 -0.64 -22.92
C THR A 498 -13.08 0.32 -24.11
N GLU A 499 -13.14 1.62 -23.85
CA GLU A 499 -13.18 2.64 -24.89
C GLU A 499 -11.93 2.58 -25.79
N GLU A 500 -10.77 2.21 -25.24
CA GLU A 500 -9.50 2.04 -25.94
C GLU A 500 -9.50 0.92 -26.99
N ALA A 501 -10.42 -0.03 -26.88
CA ALA A 501 -10.57 -1.10 -27.86
C ALA A 501 -11.26 -0.65 -29.17
N ARG A 502 -12.04 0.44 -29.15
CA ARG A 502 -12.84 0.90 -30.30
C ARG A 502 -12.01 1.31 -31.51
N PRO A 503 -10.93 2.10 -31.39
CA PRO A 503 -10.09 2.47 -32.55
C PRO A 503 -9.47 1.25 -33.23
N ILE A 504 -9.11 0.22 -32.45
CA ILE A 504 -8.52 -1.02 -32.96
C ILE A 504 -9.55 -1.82 -33.75
N LEU A 505 -10.77 -1.93 -33.24
CA LEU A 505 -11.88 -2.61 -33.92
C LEU A 505 -12.24 -1.91 -35.24
N ARG A 506 -12.16 -0.59 -35.31
CA ARG A 506 -12.37 0.20 -36.54
C ARG A 506 -11.21 0.09 -37.53
N GLY A 507 -10.04 -0.32 -37.09
CA GLY A 507 -8.83 -0.39 -37.92
C GLY A 507 -7.96 0.86 -37.89
N ASP A 508 -8.26 1.81 -37.01
CA ASP A 508 -7.57 3.12 -36.93
C ASP A 508 -6.23 3.01 -36.16
N LYS A 509 -6.02 1.94 -35.39
CA LYS A 509 -4.83 1.76 -34.52
C LYS A 509 -4.29 0.34 -34.65
N ALA A 510 -2.99 0.22 -34.92
CA ALA A 510 -2.25 -1.05 -34.85
C ALA A 510 -1.85 -1.41 -33.42
N VAL A 511 -1.68 -2.70 -33.14
CA VAL A 511 -1.33 -3.19 -31.80
C VAL A 511 -0.18 -4.19 -31.89
N GLU A 512 0.91 -3.85 -31.22
CA GLU A 512 2.00 -4.79 -30.98
C GLU A 512 1.80 -5.52 -29.67
N LEU A 513 1.99 -6.84 -29.69
CA LEU A 513 1.99 -7.72 -28.51
C LEU A 513 3.33 -8.46 -28.40
N ALA A 514 3.66 -8.88 -27.18
CA ALA A 514 4.77 -9.78 -26.95
C ALA A 514 4.48 -11.16 -27.55
N VAL A 515 5.49 -11.76 -28.16
CA VAL A 515 5.38 -13.16 -28.61
C VAL A 515 5.08 -14.05 -27.41
N PRO A 516 3.96 -14.81 -27.42
CA PRO A 516 3.62 -15.71 -26.33
C PRO A 516 4.76 -16.69 -26.04
N ARG A 517 5.26 -16.68 -24.81
CA ARG A 517 6.25 -17.67 -24.35
C ARG A 517 5.49 -18.90 -23.88
N LEU A 518 5.55 -19.96 -24.66
CA LEU A 518 4.91 -21.25 -24.33
C LEU A 518 5.85 -22.15 -23.52
N ASP A 519 7.14 -21.78 -23.43
CA ASP A 519 8.17 -22.47 -22.63
C ASP A 519 8.91 -21.45 -21.75
N THR A 520 8.94 -21.67 -20.44
CA THR A 520 9.61 -20.82 -19.45
C THR A 520 11.06 -21.28 -19.23
N ALA A 521 12.02 -20.70 -19.96
CA ALA A 521 13.44 -20.81 -19.63
C ALA A 521 13.87 -19.65 -18.70
N ALA A 522 14.63 -20.00 -17.66
CA ALA A 522 15.05 -19.14 -16.56
C ALA A 522 15.86 -17.92 -17.00
N ARG A 523 15.53 -16.74 -16.44
CA ARG A 523 16.33 -15.50 -16.55
C ARG A 523 17.06 -15.19 -15.25
N ALA A 524 18.35 -14.88 -15.35
CA ALA A 524 19.15 -14.34 -14.26
C ALA A 524 19.08 -12.81 -14.24
N VAL A 525 18.74 -12.24 -13.09
CA VAL A 525 18.67 -10.77 -12.90
C VAL A 525 20.07 -10.21 -12.66
N LYS A 526 20.50 -9.23 -13.46
CA LYS A 526 21.65 -8.37 -13.15
C LYS A 526 21.17 -7.23 -12.25
N SER A 527 21.75 -7.12 -11.07
CA SER A 527 21.50 -6.02 -10.15
C SER A 527 22.31 -4.79 -10.59
N ASP A 528 21.67 -3.80 -11.20
CA ASP A 528 22.25 -2.47 -11.34
C ASP A 528 21.96 -1.65 -10.08
N LYS A 529 23.00 -0.97 -9.57
CA LYS A 529 22.89 -0.13 -8.38
C LYS A 529 21.94 1.05 -8.63
N LEU A 530 20.81 1.04 -7.91
CA LEU A 530 19.84 2.14 -7.88
C LEU A 530 20.39 3.29 -7.02
N SER A 531 20.96 4.33 -7.62
CA SER A 531 21.18 5.62 -6.96
C SER A 531 21.07 6.76 -7.95
N ASN A 532 20.00 7.55 -7.86
CA ASN A 532 19.76 8.71 -8.74
C ASN A 532 19.95 10.07 -8.05
N LYS A 533 20.37 10.15 -6.77
CA LYS A 533 20.80 11.41 -6.14
C LYS A 533 22.30 11.37 -5.85
N ASN A 534 22.98 12.45 -6.25
CA ASN A 534 24.41 12.65 -5.99
C ASN A 534 24.52 13.36 -4.63
N TYR A 535 24.67 12.59 -3.54
CA TYR A 535 24.87 13.13 -2.19
C TYR A 535 26.11 12.51 -1.56
N ASP A 536 26.69 13.19 -0.55
CA ASP A 536 27.85 12.66 0.16
C ASP A 536 27.50 11.44 1.01
N LYS A 537 27.95 10.27 0.54
CA LYS A 537 27.69 8.98 1.21
C LYS A 537 28.40 8.84 2.54
N LYS A 538 29.56 9.52 2.72
CA LYS A 538 30.30 9.49 3.98
C LYS A 538 29.58 10.32 5.04
N LEU A 539 29.13 11.52 4.67
CA LEU A 539 28.31 12.35 5.55
C LEU A 539 26.99 11.67 5.90
N PHE A 540 26.29 11.12 4.92
CA PHE A 540 25.06 10.37 5.18
C PHE A 540 25.26 9.25 6.20
N ALA A 541 26.36 8.49 6.10
CA ALA A 541 26.67 7.43 7.06
C ALA A 541 26.90 7.97 8.49
N LYS A 542 27.59 9.12 8.63
CA LYS A 542 27.78 9.80 9.92
C LYS A 542 26.44 10.28 10.51
N LEU A 543 25.61 10.96 9.70
CA LEU A 543 24.29 11.44 10.11
C LEU A 543 23.36 10.28 10.51
N ARG A 544 23.40 9.16 9.78
CA ARG A 544 22.62 7.95 10.10
C ARG A 544 23.05 7.32 11.44
N LYS A 545 24.35 7.32 11.75
CA LYS A 545 24.88 6.85 13.02
C LYS A 545 24.44 7.75 14.17
N LEU A 546 24.55 9.06 14.02
CA LEU A 546 24.11 10.05 15.01
C LEU A 546 22.60 9.91 15.27
N ARG A 547 21.79 9.82 14.20
CA ARG A 547 20.34 9.62 14.31
C ARG A 547 20.01 8.39 15.16
N LYS A 548 20.72 7.27 14.93
CA LYS A 548 20.50 6.05 15.70
C LYS A 548 20.83 6.27 17.18
N SER A 549 21.94 6.91 17.51
CA SER A 549 22.31 7.19 18.89
C SER A 549 21.24 8.01 19.62
N LEU A 550 20.78 9.10 19.00
CA LEU A 550 19.74 9.97 19.59
C LEU A 550 18.39 9.23 19.73
N ALA A 551 18.05 8.39 18.77
CA ALA A 551 16.82 7.60 18.82
C ALA A 551 16.88 6.53 19.91
N ASP A 552 18.02 5.86 20.10
CA ASP A 552 18.23 4.85 21.13
C ASP A 552 18.15 5.48 22.54
N GLU A 553 18.71 6.70 22.75
CA GLU A 553 18.61 7.46 24.00
C GLU A 553 17.17 7.79 24.40
N GLU A 554 16.33 8.06 23.41
CA GLU A 554 14.92 8.40 23.63
C GLU A 554 13.97 7.19 23.56
N GLY A 555 14.48 6.01 23.23
CA GLY A 555 13.66 4.81 23.04
C GLY A 555 12.74 4.89 21.80
N LEU A 556 13.09 5.71 20.79
CA LEU A 556 12.30 5.93 19.58
C LEU A 556 12.89 5.19 18.37
N PRO A 557 12.06 4.83 17.39
CA PRO A 557 12.56 4.38 16.09
C PRO A 557 13.36 5.49 15.38
N PRO A 558 14.52 5.19 14.75
CA PRO A 558 15.38 6.21 14.12
C PRO A 558 14.68 7.08 13.08
N TYR A 559 13.74 6.53 12.31
CA TYR A 559 13.01 7.30 11.30
C TYR A 559 12.02 8.33 11.89
N VAL A 560 11.69 8.23 13.19
CA VAL A 560 10.86 9.22 13.89
C VAL A 560 11.66 10.50 14.13
N VAL A 561 12.96 10.38 14.42
CA VAL A 561 13.86 11.53 14.51
C VAL A 561 13.94 12.21 13.14
N PHE A 562 14.54 11.54 12.15
CA PHE A 562 14.55 11.97 10.74
C PHE A 562 14.49 10.78 9.80
N SER A 563 13.79 10.93 8.66
CA SER A 563 13.75 9.90 7.61
C SER A 563 15.10 9.81 6.87
N ASP A 564 15.36 8.71 6.15
CA ASP A 564 16.56 8.63 5.30
C ASP A 564 16.53 9.70 4.19
N ALA A 565 15.34 10.05 3.67
CA ALA A 565 15.18 11.13 2.70
C ALA A 565 15.61 12.49 3.29
N THR A 566 15.24 12.77 4.54
CA THR A 566 15.66 13.98 5.26
C THR A 566 17.18 14.02 5.44
N LEU A 567 17.81 12.89 5.82
CA LEU A 567 19.28 12.82 5.95
C LEU A 567 20.01 12.98 4.61
N ILE A 568 19.42 12.49 3.51
CA ILE A 568 19.97 12.70 2.16
C ILE A 568 19.87 14.18 1.79
N ASP A 569 18.73 14.83 2.05
CA ASP A 569 18.57 16.26 1.81
C ASP A 569 19.55 17.10 2.67
N MET A 570 19.82 16.70 3.92
CA MET A 570 20.88 17.31 4.74
C MET A 570 22.28 17.11 4.14
N ALA A 571 22.57 15.94 3.61
CA ALA A 571 23.86 15.62 2.98
C ALA A 571 24.04 16.25 1.59
N ASP A 572 22.98 16.74 0.97
CA ASP A 572 22.97 17.45 -0.32
C ASP A 572 23.05 18.98 -0.09
N ILE A 573 22.20 19.51 0.80
CA ILE A 573 22.07 20.95 1.09
C ILE A 573 23.21 21.46 1.97
N LEU A 574 23.76 20.60 2.86
CA LEU A 574 24.81 20.92 3.83
C LEU A 574 24.45 22.13 4.74
N PRO A 575 23.31 22.09 5.46
CA PRO A 575 22.87 23.21 6.28
C PRO A 575 23.90 23.53 7.39
N THR A 576 24.18 24.82 7.58
CA THR A 576 25.13 25.33 8.58
C THR A 576 24.48 26.23 9.62
N SER A 577 23.19 26.50 9.47
CA SER A 577 22.40 27.35 10.35
C SER A 577 21.01 26.74 10.63
N TYR A 578 20.36 27.16 11.71
CA TYR A 578 18.98 26.76 12.02
C TYR A 578 17.98 27.09 10.89
N GLY A 579 18.16 28.23 10.23
CA GLY A 579 17.30 28.64 9.11
C GLY A 579 17.44 27.72 7.91
N GLU A 580 18.66 27.33 7.56
CA GLU A 580 18.90 26.35 6.49
C GLU A 580 18.43 24.96 6.87
N MET A 581 18.58 24.57 8.14
CA MET A 581 18.10 23.29 8.67
C MET A 581 16.57 23.19 8.62
N LEU A 582 15.85 24.28 8.88
CA LEU A 582 14.40 24.34 8.78
C LEU A 582 13.90 24.23 7.32
N ALA A 583 14.73 24.58 6.35
CA ALA A 583 14.41 24.43 4.92
C ALA A 583 14.51 22.97 4.43
N VAL A 584 15.16 22.08 5.18
CA VAL A 584 15.28 20.66 4.85
C VAL A 584 13.93 19.96 4.99
N ASN A 585 13.52 19.16 3.98
CA ASN A 585 12.26 18.44 4.03
C ASN A 585 12.19 17.45 5.22
N GLY A 586 11.10 17.54 6.00
CA GLY A 586 10.87 16.69 7.16
C GLY A 586 11.46 17.23 8.47
N VAL A 587 11.99 18.45 8.47
CA VAL A 587 12.42 19.17 9.67
C VAL A 587 11.35 20.21 10.03
N GLY A 588 10.51 19.89 11.01
CA GLY A 588 9.56 20.83 11.60
C GLY A 588 10.16 21.57 12.81
N GLN A 589 9.51 22.65 13.26
CA GLN A 589 10.00 23.53 14.31
C GLN A 589 10.44 22.77 15.57
N ARG A 590 9.61 21.84 16.06
CA ARG A 590 9.93 21.06 17.26
C ARG A 590 11.15 20.14 17.09
N LYS A 591 11.31 19.53 15.91
CA LYS A 591 12.47 18.69 15.62
C LYS A 591 13.73 19.52 15.44
N LEU A 592 13.60 20.72 14.89
CA LEU A 592 14.68 21.70 14.82
C LEU A 592 15.18 22.05 16.23
N GLU A 593 14.29 22.47 17.12
CA GLU A 593 14.63 22.83 18.50
C GLU A 593 15.27 21.68 19.26
N LYS A 594 14.88 20.46 18.99
CA LYS A 594 15.32 19.29 19.75
C LYS A 594 16.59 18.63 19.22
N TYR A 595 16.76 18.60 17.91
CA TYR A 595 17.78 17.76 17.27
C TYR A 595 18.77 18.53 16.38
N ALA A 596 18.56 19.84 16.08
CA ALA A 596 19.38 20.54 15.10
C ALA A 596 20.86 20.61 15.47
N ASP A 597 21.19 20.93 16.73
CA ASP A 597 22.56 21.13 17.17
C ASP A 597 23.50 19.98 16.84
N PRO A 598 23.25 18.73 17.28
CA PRO A 598 24.16 17.63 16.99
C PRO A 598 24.29 17.30 15.50
N PHE A 599 23.24 17.56 14.69
CA PHE A 599 23.33 17.36 13.24
C PHE A 599 24.13 18.46 12.55
N LEU A 600 23.96 19.72 12.95
CA LEU A 600 24.74 20.86 12.46
C LEU A 600 26.22 20.67 12.78
N ASP A 601 26.56 20.24 14.00
CA ASP A 601 27.93 19.93 14.41
C ASP A 601 28.61 18.91 13.51
N VAL A 602 27.93 17.76 13.23
CA VAL A 602 28.47 16.71 12.35
C VAL A 602 28.64 17.22 10.92
N ILE A 603 27.74 18.07 10.42
CA ILE A 603 27.85 18.66 9.08
C ILE A 603 29.02 19.64 9.04
N GLN A 604 29.18 20.47 10.07
CA GLN A 604 30.25 21.45 10.16
C GLN A 604 31.64 20.80 10.30
N GLU A 605 31.75 19.72 11.10
CA GLU A 605 32.96 18.90 11.19
C GLU A 605 33.34 18.29 9.84
N HIS A 606 32.33 17.83 9.10
CA HIS A 606 32.54 17.27 7.76
C HIS A 606 33.04 18.32 6.76
N LEU A 607 32.48 19.53 6.78
CA LEU A 607 32.88 20.66 5.93
C LEU A 607 34.28 21.19 6.23
N THR A 608 34.69 21.18 7.51
CA THR A 608 36.02 21.66 7.93
C THR A 608 37.14 20.64 7.74
N GLY A 609 36.82 19.42 7.29
CA GLY A 609 37.80 18.37 6.99
C GLY A 609 38.40 17.69 8.22
N HIS A 610 37.84 17.91 9.41
CA HIS A 610 38.22 17.22 10.66
C HIS A 610 37.33 15.99 10.87
N GLY A 611 37.51 14.93 10.06
CA GLY A 611 36.74 13.73 10.17
C GLY A 611 37.46 12.47 9.67
#